data_53cb6302ac02351ebe3d03a9e07b48b3
#
_entry.id   53cb6302ac02351ebe3d03a9e07b48b3
#
_cell.length_a   1.000
_cell.length_b   1.000
_cell.length_c   1.000
_cell.angle_alpha   90.00
_cell.angle_beta   90.00
_cell.angle_gamma   90.00
#
_symmetry.space_group_name_H-M   'P 1'
#
loop_
_entity.id
_entity.type
_entity.pdbx_description
1 polymer ?
#
loop_
_entity_poly.entity_id
_entity_poly.type
_entity_poly.pdbx_seq_one_letter_code
_entity_poly.pdbx_strand_id
1 'polypeptide(L)'
;MRLFGTERLIGMFNAMRVPEGQEIEHKMLTNAIESAQKKIENNNFGIRKNLLEYDRVMSEQREIIYEERLRVLNGESMRDFIYKMITDITENCVDISINEDAEVDEWNFNELNTLLIPTIPLEPVNAERVAKPKKNSLKQQLKEEAVKLYESKEAEFPNAEAIRELERVILLKVIDRKWMDHIDDMEQLRQGIGLQAYGQRDPLVEYKMSGYNMFDEMTQNIKEETVRLLFHIKVEQKVEREQVAKVTGTNKDDSLAKAPAKRSNEKVYPNDPCPCGSGKKYKQCCGRKA
;
A
#
# COMPACT_ATOMS: atom_id res chain seq x y z
N MET A 1 -3.91 -38.28 -24.55
CA MET A 1 -3.73 -39.76 -24.63
C MET A 1 -2.26 -40.22 -24.73
N ARG A 2 -1.34 -39.52 -25.41
CA ARG A 2 0.09 -39.94 -25.52
C ARG A 2 0.81 -40.14 -24.17
N LEU A 3 0.39 -39.50 -23.11
CA LEU A 3 1.01 -39.56 -21.76
C LEU A 3 0.68 -40.83 -20.95
N PHE A 4 -0.20 -41.71 -21.42
CA PHE A 4 -0.74 -42.80 -20.61
C PHE A 4 -0.52 -44.20 -21.22
N GLY A 5 0.58 -44.38 -21.96
CA GLY A 5 0.95 -45.72 -22.49
C GLY A 5 0.07 -46.18 -23.65
N THR A 6 -0.56 -45.25 -24.38
CA THR A 6 -1.33 -45.56 -25.60
C THR A 6 -0.53 -46.28 -26.68
N GLU A 7 0.80 -46.16 -26.70
CA GLU A 7 1.66 -46.89 -27.65
C GLU A 7 1.53 -48.39 -27.47
N ARG A 8 1.45 -48.88 -26.21
CA ARG A 8 1.21 -50.32 -25.94
C ARG A 8 -0.17 -50.77 -26.39
N LEU A 9 -1.19 -49.93 -26.21
CA LEU A 9 -2.55 -50.22 -26.65
C LEU A 9 -2.68 -50.21 -28.18
N ILE A 10 -2.03 -49.23 -28.83
CA ILE A 10 -2.00 -49.16 -30.31
C ILE A 10 -1.27 -50.39 -30.87
N GLY A 11 -0.13 -50.81 -30.27
CA GLY A 11 0.55 -52.03 -30.66
C GLY A 11 -0.31 -53.29 -30.53
N MET A 12 -1.10 -53.37 -29.46
CA MET A 12 -2.03 -54.51 -29.23
C MET A 12 -3.20 -54.51 -30.23
N PHE A 13 -3.76 -53.31 -30.56
CA PHE A 13 -4.82 -53.19 -31.55
C PHE A 13 -4.33 -53.52 -32.98
N ASN A 14 -3.11 -53.07 -33.31
CA ASN A 14 -2.49 -53.43 -34.58
C ASN A 14 -2.26 -54.92 -34.71
N ALA A 15 -1.85 -55.61 -33.62
CA ALA A 15 -1.69 -57.04 -33.55
C ALA A 15 -3.01 -57.83 -33.71
N MET A 16 -4.12 -57.25 -33.21
CA MET A 16 -5.46 -57.82 -33.33
C MET A 16 -6.11 -57.53 -34.68
N ARG A 17 -5.48 -56.80 -35.61
CA ARG A 17 -6.01 -56.46 -36.97
C ARG A 17 -7.40 -55.84 -36.91
N VAL A 18 -7.69 -54.97 -35.95
CA VAL A 18 -8.96 -54.25 -35.84
C VAL A 18 -9.06 -53.25 -37.00
N PRO A 19 -10.14 -53.26 -37.83
CA PRO A 19 -10.31 -52.32 -38.93
C PRO A 19 -10.41 -50.88 -38.40
N GLU A 20 -9.87 -49.90 -39.14
CA GLU A 20 -10.06 -48.49 -38.84
C GLU A 20 -11.54 -48.13 -38.88
N GLY A 21 -12.00 -47.44 -37.80
CA GLY A 21 -13.42 -46.99 -37.68
C GLY A 21 -14.38 -47.94 -36.95
N GLN A 22 -13.90 -49.12 -36.50
CA GLN A 22 -14.73 -50.01 -35.70
C GLN A 22 -14.77 -49.57 -34.23
N GLU A 23 -15.97 -49.43 -33.65
CA GLU A 23 -16.15 -49.21 -32.22
C GLU A 23 -15.62 -50.40 -31.42
N ILE A 24 -14.71 -50.14 -30.50
CA ILE A 24 -14.12 -51.18 -29.67
C ILE A 24 -14.70 -51.10 -28.27
N GLU A 25 -15.68 -51.93 -27.99
CA GLU A 25 -16.24 -52.10 -26.65
C GLU A 25 -15.48 -53.22 -25.90
N HIS A 26 -14.41 -52.86 -25.22
CA HIS A 26 -13.71 -53.82 -24.39
C HIS A 26 -13.47 -53.28 -22.99
N LYS A 27 -13.91 -54.04 -21.96
CA LYS A 27 -13.82 -53.67 -20.53
C LYS A 27 -12.44 -53.21 -20.10
N MET A 28 -11.38 -53.78 -20.68
CA MET A 28 -10.01 -53.38 -20.41
C MET A 28 -9.71 -51.94 -20.90
N LEU A 29 -10.24 -51.57 -22.08
CA LEU A 29 -10.09 -50.22 -22.63
C LEU A 29 -10.84 -49.17 -21.79
N THR A 30 -12.06 -49.50 -21.39
CA THR A 30 -12.87 -48.64 -20.50
C THR A 30 -12.16 -48.42 -19.18
N ASN A 31 -11.66 -49.47 -18.55
CA ASN A 31 -10.86 -49.37 -17.30
C ASN A 31 -9.57 -48.56 -17.48
N ALA A 32 -8.88 -48.69 -18.62
CA ALA A 32 -7.68 -47.91 -18.90
C ALA A 32 -7.96 -46.39 -19.06
N ILE A 33 -9.07 -46.09 -19.78
CA ILE A 33 -9.53 -44.70 -19.95
C ILE A 33 -9.94 -44.12 -18.59
N GLU A 34 -10.74 -44.85 -17.80
CA GLU A 34 -11.16 -44.42 -16.47
C GLU A 34 -9.98 -44.18 -15.54
N SER A 35 -8.99 -45.07 -15.53
CA SER A 35 -7.77 -44.90 -14.74
C SER A 35 -6.95 -43.70 -15.19
N ALA A 36 -6.87 -43.43 -16.49
CA ALA A 36 -6.22 -42.26 -17.04
C ALA A 36 -6.95 -40.96 -16.64
N GLN A 37 -8.28 -40.94 -16.71
CA GLN A 37 -9.09 -39.81 -16.27
C GLN A 37 -8.90 -39.53 -14.79
N LYS A 38 -9.02 -40.55 -13.92
CA LYS A 38 -8.75 -40.41 -12.47
C LYS A 38 -7.36 -39.86 -12.16
N LYS A 39 -6.36 -40.29 -12.92
CA LYS A 39 -4.99 -39.79 -12.74
C LYS A 39 -4.86 -38.32 -13.10
N ILE A 40 -5.49 -37.86 -14.19
CA ILE A 40 -5.55 -36.46 -14.60
C ILE A 40 -6.31 -35.63 -13.55
N GLU A 41 -7.47 -36.12 -13.11
CA GLU A 41 -8.27 -35.45 -12.09
C GLU A 41 -7.52 -35.28 -10.78
N ASN A 42 -6.84 -36.34 -10.31
CA ASN A 42 -6.04 -36.30 -9.09
C ASN A 42 -4.86 -35.32 -9.21
N ASN A 43 -4.18 -35.28 -10.37
CA ASN A 43 -3.13 -34.32 -10.61
C ASN A 43 -3.66 -32.87 -10.61
N ASN A 44 -4.73 -32.62 -11.33
CA ASN A 44 -5.37 -31.30 -11.38
C ASN A 44 -5.94 -30.87 -10.01
N PHE A 45 -6.48 -31.83 -9.25
CA PHE A 45 -6.92 -31.59 -7.88
C PHE A 45 -5.74 -31.19 -6.99
N GLY A 46 -4.61 -31.89 -7.07
CA GLY A 46 -3.41 -31.56 -6.32
C GLY A 46 -2.90 -30.14 -6.62
N ILE A 47 -2.85 -29.76 -7.90
CA ILE A 47 -2.45 -28.42 -8.32
C ILE A 47 -3.39 -27.36 -7.76
N ARG A 48 -4.71 -27.57 -7.89
CA ARG A 48 -5.72 -26.61 -7.37
C ARG A 48 -5.67 -26.52 -5.85
N LYS A 49 -5.51 -27.65 -5.16
CA LYS A 49 -5.39 -27.65 -3.70
C LYS A 49 -4.18 -26.83 -3.24
N ASN A 50 -3.02 -27.03 -3.86
CA ASN A 50 -1.84 -26.26 -3.52
C ASN A 50 -2.07 -24.75 -3.76
N LEU A 51 -2.66 -24.38 -4.90
CA LEU A 51 -2.97 -22.98 -5.20
C LEU A 51 -3.86 -22.36 -4.10
N LEU A 52 -4.91 -23.05 -3.69
CA LEU A 52 -5.81 -22.59 -2.63
C LEU A 52 -5.10 -22.44 -1.28
N GLU A 53 -4.14 -23.32 -0.96
CA GLU A 53 -3.36 -23.21 0.28
C GLU A 53 -2.45 -21.98 0.30
N TYR A 54 -1.87 -21.58 -0.85
CA TYR A 54 -1.13 -20.33 -0.98
C TYR A 54 -2.05 -19.10 -0.88
N ASP A 55 -3.18 -19.13 -1.58
CA ASP A 55 -4.14 -18.02 -1.59
C ASP A 55 -4.79 -17.81 -0.22
N ARG A 56 -4.92 -18.89 0.58
CA ARG A 56 -5.47 -18.81 1.92
C ARG A 56 -4.69 -17.89 2.83
N VAL A 57 -3.35 -17.93 2.78
CA VAL A 57 -2.48 -17.06 3.60
C VAL A 57 -2.78 -15.59 3.31
N MET A 58 -2.80 -15.22 2.03
CA MET A 58 -3.12 -13.85 1.62
C MET A 58 -4.55 -13.43 1.97
N SER A 59 -5.49 -14.38 1.93
CA SER A 59 -6.89 -14.09 2.27
C SER A 59 -7.07 -13.79 3.75
N GLU A 60 -6.42 -14.57 4.63
CA GLU A 60 -6.44 -14.36 6.08
C GLU A 60 -5.80 -13.00 6.45
N GLN A 61 -4.66 -12.66 5.87
CA GLN A 61 -3.99 -11.36 6.08
C GLN A 61 -4.84 -10.19 5.57
N ARG A 62 -5.47 -10.34 4.40
CA ARG A 62 -6.36 -9.34 3.83
C ARG A 62 -7.57 -9.07 4.74
N GLU A 63 -8.16 -10.11 5.31
CA GLU A 63 -9.30 -9.97 6.21
C GLU A 63 -8.92 -9.11 7.42
N ILE A 64 -7.78 -9.35 8.06
CA ILE A 64 -7.28 -8.58 9.19
C ILE A 64 -7.11 -7.09 8.81
N ILE A 65 -6.41 -6.81 7.70
CA ILE A 65 -6.14 -5.43 7.27
C ILE A 65 -7.44 -4.70 6.88
N TYR A 66 -8.37 -5.39 6.23
CA TYR A 66 -9.65 -4.78 5.83
C TYR A 66 -10.56 -4.52 7.01
N GLU A 67 -10.54 -5.35 8.05
CA GLU A 67 -11.25 -5.09 9.30
C GLU A 67 -10.68 -3.87 10.02
N GLU A 68 -9.36 -3.77 10.15
CA GLU A 68 -8.71 -2.58 10.72
C GLU A 68 -9.05 -1.31 9.92
N ARG A 69 -8.94 -1.37 8.62
CA ARG A 69 -9.29 -0.26 7.73
C ARG A 69 -10.76 0.15 7.86
N LEU A 70 -11.66 -0.81 7.98
CA LEU A 70 -13.09 -0.55 8.16
C LEU A 70 -13.38 0.14 9.49
N ARG A 71 -12.72 -0.25 10.58
CA ARG A 71 -12.84 0.40 11.89
C ARG A 71 -12.43 1.87 11.81
N VAL A 72 -11.34 2.17 11.13
CA VAL A 72 -10.88 3.56 10.90
C VAL A 72 -11.90 4.34 10.08
N LEU A 73 -12.47 3.77 9.02
CA LEU A 73 -13.47 4.41 8.16
C LEU A 73 -14.80 4.67 8.87
N ASN A 74 -15.21 3.78 9.77
CA ASN A 74 -16.44 3.91 10.54
C ASN A 74 -16.38 5.02 11.62
N GLY A 75 -15.23 5.68 11.76
CA GLY A 75 -15.08 6.81 12.66
C GLY A 75 -14.93 6.44 14.12
N GLU A 76 -14.50 5.22 14.44
CA GLU A 76 -14.07 4.86 15.79
C GLU A 76 -12.98 5.82 16.26
N SER A 77 -13.01 6.17 17.56
CA SER A 77 -11.97 7.04 18.13
C SER A 77 -10.60 6.36 18.01
N MET A 78 -9.73 6.92 17.18
CA MET A 78 -8.39 6.39 16.99
C MET A 78 -7.44 6.80 18.12
N ARG A 79 -7.85 7.68 19.02
CA ARG A 79 -7.01 8.21 20.09
C ARG A 79 -6.35 7.11 20.91
N ASP A 80 -7.15 6.22 21.47
CA ASP A 80 -6.63 5.14 22.32
C ASP A 80 -5.73 4.19 21.53
N PHE A 81 -6.02 3.99 20.25
CA PHE A 81 -5.21 3.18 19.36
C PHE A 81 -3.85 3.83 19.09
N ILE A 82 -3.81 5.14 18.84
CA ILE A 82 -2.55 5.90 18.66
C ILE A 82 -1.73 5.89 19.96
N TYR A 83 -2.35 6.11 21.12
CA TYR A 83 -1.66 6.02 22.41
C TYR A 83 -1.05 4.63 22.65
N LYS A 84 -1.79 3.58 22.27
CA LYS A 84 -1.27 2.22 22.34
C LYS A 84 -0.08 2.02 21.40
N MET A 85 -0.14 2.51 20.15
CA MET A 85 0.98 2.44 19.23
C MET A 85 2.22 3.14 19.80
N ILE A 86 2.09 4.34 20.36
CA ILE A 86 3.17 5.11 20.97
C ILE A 86 3.80 4.31 22.12
N THR A 87 2.96 3.71 22.98
CA THR A 87 3.45 2.91 24.12
C THR A 87 4.14 1.63 23.65
N ASP A 88 3.56 0.90 22.70
CA ASP A 88 4.13 -0.33 22.13
C ASP A 88 5.50 -0.08 21.48
N ILE A 89 5.63 0.99 20.70
CA ILE A 89 6.90 1.39 20.06
C ILE A 89 7.95 1.73 21.11
N THR A 90 7.57 2.52 22.11
CA THR A 90 8.51 2.90 23.20
C THR A 90 8.99 1.67 23.97
N GLU A 91 8.10 0.73 24.29
CA GLU A 91 8.47 -0.53 24.94
C GLU A 91 9.41 -1.36 24.10
N ASN A 92 9.08 -1.51 22.81
CA ASN A 92 9.87 -2.31 21.87
C ASN A 92 11.29 -1.75 21.71
N CYS A 93 11.44 -0.43 21.56
CA CYS A 93 12.76 0.21 21.49
C CYS A 93 13.60 -0.07 22.75
N VAL A 94 12.99 0.00 23.93
CA VAL A 94 13.69 -0.30 25.19
C VAL A 94 14.02 -1.79 25.28
N ASP A 95 13.14 -2.68 24.80
CA ASP A 95 13.38 -4.13 24.85
C ASP A 95 14.52 -4.58 23.96
N ILE A 96 14.67 -3.95 22.80
CA ILE A 96 15.74 -4.23 21.85
C ILE A 96 17.09 -3.73 22.40
N SER A 97 17.10 -2.51 22.95
CA SER A 97 18.37 -1.81 23.28
C SER A 97 18.90 -2.11 24.66
N ILE A 98 18.04 -2.60 25.59
CA ILE A 98 18.39 -2.76 26.99
C ILE A 98 18.13 -4.19 27.44
N ASN A 99 19.19 -4.87 27.91
CA ASN A 99 19.09 -6.18 28.54
C ASN A 99 18.52 -6.05 29.96
N GLU A 100 17.66 -6.99 30.34
CA GLU A 100 16.98 -6.99 31.65
C GLU A 100 17.95 -7.20 32.83
N ASP A 101 19.01 -7.97 32.59
CA ASP A 101 20.01 -8.35 33.61
C ASP A 101 21.22 -7.42 33.68
N ALA A 102 21.29 -6.40 32.79
CA ALA A 102 22.43 -5.48 32.71
C ALA A 102 22.31 -4.30 33.69
N GLU A 103 23.43 -3.86 34.26
CA GLU A 103 23.48 -2.62 35.03
C GLU A 103 23.35 -1.39 34.11
N VAL A 104 22.92 -0.24 34.67
CA VAL A 104 22.65 0.98 33.91
C VAL A 104 23.84 1.46 33.07
N ASP A 105 25.06 1.23 33.57
CA ASP A 105 26.30 1.62 32.87
C ASP A 105 26.55 0.75 31.61
N GLU A 106 25.94 -0.42 31.53
CA GLU A 106 26.06 -1.35 30.40
C GLU A 106 24.93 -1.15 29.38
N TRP A 107 23.96 -0.28 29.66
CA TRP A 107 22.83 -0.05 28.79
C TRP A 107 23.25 0.71 27.51
N ASN A 108 22.77 0.23 26.36
CA ASN A 108 23.08 0.83 25.07
C ASN A 108 22.17 2.03 24.76
N PHE A 109 22.40 3.17 25.43
CA PHE A 109 21.63 4.39 25.20
C PHE A 109 21.77 4.94 23.79
N ASN A 110 22.88 4.71 23.11
CA ASN A 110 23.07 5.15 21.72
C ASN A 110 22.12 4.41 20.78
N GLU A 111 21.98 3.11 20.95
CA GLU A 111 21.06 2.30 20.17
C GLU A 111 19.59 2.68 20.45
N LEU A 112 19.24 2.84 21.74
CA LEU A 112 17.93 3.33 22.16
C LEU A 112 17.57 4.67 21.48
N ASN A 113 18.46 5.64 21.54
CA ASN A 113 18.24 6.95 20.95
C ASN A 113 18.16 6.88 19.41
N THR A 114 18.94 6.01 18.78
CA THR A 114 18.91 5.80 17.33
C THR A 114 17.58 5.21 16.86
N LEU A 115 16.97 4.32 17.64
CA LEU A 115 15.68 3.70 17.32
C LEU A 115 14.48 4.60 17.66
N LEU A 116 14.53 5.26 18.82
CA LEU A 116 13.39 5.99 19.36
C LEU A 116 13.22 7.40 18.79
N ILE A 117 14.30 8.21 18.75
CA ILE A 117 14.21 9.63 18.39
C ILE A 117 13.70 9.90 16.98
N PRO A 118 14.04 9.12 15.93
CA PRO A 118 13.49 9.34 14.59
C PRO A 118 11.98 9.13 14.49
N THR A 119 11.41 8.32 15.38
CA THR A 119 9.97 8.02 15.41
C THR A 119 9.24 8.92 16.37
N ILE A 120 9.74 9.03 17.60
CA ILE A 120 9.19 9.89 18.67
C ILE A 120 10.28 10.88 19.08
N PRO A 121 10.17 12.18 18.75
CA PRO A 121 11.22 13.17 18.96
C PRO A 121 11.36 13.57 20.44
N LEU A 122 11.75 12.60 21.27
CA LEU A 122 12.11 12.83 22.66
C LEU A 122 13.53 13.39 22.78
N GLU A 123 13.81 14.00 23.92
CA GLU A 123 15.19 14.37 24.25
C GLU A 123 16.06 13.12 24.43
N PRO A 124 17.36 13.17 24.03
CA PRO A 124 18.24 12.02 24.15
C PRO A 124 18.28 11.46 25.58
N VAL A 125 18.18 10.15 25.69
CA VAL A 125 18.23 9.42 26.95
C VAL A 125 19.68 9.12 27.27
N ASN A 126 20.12 9.51 28.48
CA ASN A 126 21.43 9.25 29.02
C ASN A 126 21.30 8.63 30.42
N ALA A 127 22.38 8.05 30.95
CA ALA A 127 22.38 7.45 32.31
C ALA A 127 21.92 8.42 33.40
N GLU A 128 22.27 9.70 33.29
CA GLU A 128 21.89 10.76 34.24
C GLU A 128 20.40 11.06 34.27
N ARG A 129 19.67 10.76 33.17
CA ARG A 129 18.23 11.01 33.02
C ARG A 129 17.37 9.86 33.56
N VAL A 130 17.99 8.71 33.85
CA VAL A 130 17.28 7.54 34.33
C VAL A 130 16.90 7.74 35.80
N ALA A 131 15.63 7.93 36.10
CA ALA A 131 15.14 8.18 37.46
C ALA A 131 15.37 7.00 38.43
N LYS A 132 15.30 5.77 37.91
CA LYS A 132 15.54 4.55 38.67
C LYS A 132 16.26 3.51 37.80
N PRO A 133 17.27 2.80 38.35
CA PRO A 133 18.10 1.84 37.62
C PRO A 133 17.35 0.51 37.38
N LYS A 134 16.18 0.55 36.73
CA LYS A 134 15.39 -0.61 36.37
C LYS A 134 14.75 -0.42 34.99
N LYS A 135 14.88 -1.41 34.10
CA LYS A 135 14.33 -1.42 32.76
C LYS A 135 12.84 -1.03 32.72
N ASN A 136 12.02 -1.63 33.60
CA ASN A 136 10.60 -1.33 33.67
C ASN A 136 10.28 0.10 34.11
N SER A 137 11.15 0.70 34.95
CA SER A 137 11.00 2.09 35.34
C SER A 137 11.31 3.04 34.19
N LEU A 138 12.34 2.73 33.40
CA LEU A 138 12.67 3.49 32.20
C LEU A 138 11.56 3.39 31.15
N LYS A 139 11.03 2.19 30.93
CA LYS A 139 9.86 2.01 30.04
C LYS A 139 8.71 2.93 30.45
N GLN A 140 8.35 2.91 31.73
CA GLN A 140 7.24 3.72 32.24
C GLN A 140 7.54 5.22 32.08
N GLN A 141 8.75 5.66 32.41
CA GLN A 141 9.18 7.04 32.25
C GLN A 141 9.07 7.52 30.79
N LEU A 142 9.64 6.75 29.86
CA LEU A 142 9.64 7.11 28.44
C LEU A 142 8.23 7.08 27.84
N LYS A 143 7.36 6.15 28.28
CA LYS A 143 5.94 6.14 27.88
C LYS A 143 5.23 7.41 28.32
N GLU A 144 5.38 7.81 29.58
CA GLU A 144 4.74 9.02 30.08
C GLU A 144 5.25 10.29 29.37
N GLU A 145 6.55 10.33 29.06
CA GLU A 145 7.13 11.44 28.29
C GLU A 145 6.62 11.46 26.85
N ALA A 146 6.53 10.31 26.18
CA ALA A 146 6.02 10.20 24.82
C ALA A 146 4.53 10.57 24.73
N VAL A 147 3.72 10.13 25.70
CA VAL A 147 2.31 10.49 25.80
C VAL A 147 2.15 11.99 26.02
N LYS A 148 2.87 12.58 26.95
CA LYS A 148 2.83 14.04 27.21
C LYS A 148 3.27 14.84 25.98
N LEU A 149 4.28 14.36 25.26
CA LEU A 149 4.71 15.01 24.02
C LEU A 149 3.57 14.96 22.97
N TYR A 150 2.87 13.85 22.86
CA TYR A 150 1.74 13.73 21.95
C TYR A 150 0.56 14.59 22.38
N GLU A 151 0.25 14.69 23.68
CA GLU A 151 -0.78 15.60 24.21
C GLU A 151 -0.44 17.07 23.91
N SER A 152 0.82 17.46 24.04
CA SER A 152 1.24 18.82 23.65
C SER A 152 1.08 19.05 22.15
N LYS A 153 1.30 18.02 21.34
CA LYS A 153 1.06 18.05 19.89
C LYS A 153 -0.42 18.15 19.55
N GLU A 154 -1.29 17.43 20.27
CA GLU A 154 -2.75 17.58 20.14
C GLU A 154 -3.21 19.01 20.40
N ALA A 155 -2.61 19.69 21.39
CA ALA A 155 -2.95 21.07 21.76
C ALA A 155 -2.53 22.12 20.71
N GLU A 156 -1.62 21.81 19.78
CA GLU A 156 -1.27 22.71 18.67
C GLU A 156 -2.40 22.86 17.64
N PHE A 157 -3.35 21.91 17.61
CA PHE A 157 -4.45 21.92 16.66
C PHE A 157 -5.62 22.80 17.13
N PRO A 158 -6.29 23.52 16.22
CA PRO A 158 -7.37 24.42 16.57
C PRO A 158 -8.61 23.70 17.14
N ASN A 159 -8.85 22.46 16.74
CA ASN A 159 -9.98 21.65 17.15
C ASN A 159 -9.56 20.19 17.39
N ALA A 160 -10.16 19.55 18.40
CA ALA A 160 -9.98 18.11 18.62
C ALA A 160 -10.43 17.25 17.42
N GLU A 161 -11.41 17.69 16.65
CA GLU A 161 -11.87 16.98 15.44
C GLU A 161 -10.83 17.02 14.34
N ALA A 162 -10.10 18.13 14.18
CA ALA A 162 -9.08 18.27 13.13
C ALA A 162 -7.92 17.28 13.31
N ILE A 163 -7.47 17.06 14.56
CA ILE A 163 -6.42 16.06 14.80
C ILE A 163 -6.97 14.64 14.63
N ARG A 164 -8.21 14.35 15.03
CA ARG A 164 -8.82 13.02 14.81
C ARG A 164 -8.97 12.70 13.31
N GLU A 165 -9.33 13.70 12.52
CA GLU A 165 -9.39 13.53 11.06
C GLU A 165 -7.99 13.31 10.47
N LEU A 166 -7.00 14.05 10.95
CA LEU A 166 -5.61 13.86 10.53
C LEU A 166 -5.09 12.46 10.87
N GLU A 167 -5.30 11.98 12.10
CA GLU A 167 -4.95 10.63 12.53
C GLU A 167 -5.55 9.58 11.59
N ARG A 168 -6.84 9.72 11.26
CA ARG A 168 -7.55 8.84 10.35
C ARG A 168 -6.93 8.84 8.96
N VAL A 169 -6.71 10.01 8.39
CA VAL A 169 -6.14 10.17 7.04
C VAL A 169 -4.73 9.59 6.96
N ILE A 170 -3.88 9.87 7.96
CA ILE A 170 -2.50 9.35 7.99
C ILE A 170 -2.52 7.83 8.11
N LEU A 171 -3.28 7.28 9.07
CA LEU A 171 -3.36 5.84 9.30
C LEU A 171 -3.85 5.11 8.05
N LEU A 172 -4.93 5.57 7.41
CA LEU A 172 -5.43 4.97 6.16
C LEU A 172 -4.38 5.01 5.05
N LYS A 173 -3.70 6.15 4.88
CA LYS A 173 -2.68 6.29 3.85
C LYS A 173 -1.48 5.37 4.07
N VAL A 174 -1.06 5.21 5.31
CA VAL A 174 0.05 4.31 5.67
C VAL A 174 -0.36 2.86 5.49
N ILE A 175 -1.55 2.46 5.99
CA ILE A 175 -2.09 1.10 5.80
C ILE A 175 -2.15 0.77 4.30
N ASP A 176 -2.78 1.62 3.49
CA ASP A 176 -2.98 1.36 2.06
C ASP A 176 -1.64 1.18 1.35
N ARG A 177 -0.63 2.03 1.64
CA ARG A 177 0.70 1.92 1.02
C ARG A 177 1.41 0.64 1.45
N LYS A 178 1.52 0.39 2.75
CA LYS A 178 2.23 -0.79 3.27
C LYS A 178 1.58 -2.11 2.85
N TRP A 179 0.25 -2.12 2.76
CA TRP A 179 -0.47 -3.28 2.25
C TRP A 179 -0.20 -3.54 0.77
N MET A 180 -0.11 -2.51 -0.07
CA MET A 180 0.25 -2.66 -1.48
C MET A 180 1.67 -3.21 -1.64
N ASP A 181 2.63 -2.64 -0.90
CA ASP A 181 4.01 -3.13 -0.90
C ASP A 181 4.07 -4.61 -0.46
N HIS A 182 3.34 -4.98 0.59
CA HIS A 182 3.27 -6.35 1.10
C HIS A 182 2.68 -7.35 0.10
N ILE A 183 1.66 -6.96 -0.67
CA ILE A 183 1.12 -7.82 -1.74
C ILE A 183 2.21 -8.15 -2.76
N ASP A 184 2.98 -7.15 -3.16
CA ASP A 184 4.07 -7.33 -4.13
C ASP A 184 5.19 -8.23 -3.57
N ASP A 185 5.56 -8.03 -2.30
CA ASP A 185 6.56 -8.84 -1.61
C ASP A 185 6.11 -10.31 -1.48
N MET A 186 4.85 -10.54 -1.13
CA MET A 186 4.28 -11.89 -1.06
C MET A 186 4.21 -12.58 -2.42
N GLU A 187 3.95 -11.83 -3.48
CA GLU A 187 4.00 -12.38 -4.84
C GLU A 187 5.43 -12.77 -5.25
N GLN A 188 6.43 -11.96 -4.90
CA GLN A 188 7.85 -12.27 -5.12
C GLN A 188 8.27 -13.51 -4.31
N LEU A 189 7.85 -13.60 -3.04
CA LEU A 189 8.06 -14.77 -2.20
C LEU A 189 7.47 -16.02 -2.86
N ARG A 190 6.25 -15.95 -3.37
CA ARG A 190 5.56 -17.06 -4.03
C ARG A 190 6.32 -17.57 -5.26
N GLN A 191 6.89 -16.66 -6.05
CA GLN A 191 7.69 -17.02 -7.22
C GLN A 191 9.00 -17.72 -6.85
N GLY A 192 9.64 -17.31 -5.74
CA GLY A 192 10.93 -17.84 -5.31
C GLY A 192 10.86 -19.09 -4.44
N ILE A 193 9.75 -19.29 -3.72
CA ILE A 193 9.65 -20.30 -2.64
C ILE A 193 9.81 -21.74 -3.15
N GLY A 194 9.48 -22.01 -4.41
CA GLY A 194 9.63 -23.34 -5.01
C GLY A 194 11.06 -23.89 -4.99
N LEU A 195 12.07 -23.01 -4.92
CA LEU A 195 13.48 -23.40 -4.84
C LEU A 195 13.82 -24.06 -3.50
N GLN A 196 13.04 -23.83 -2.44
CA GLN A 196 13.24 -24.45 -1.13
C GLN A 196 13.08 -25.99 -1.18
N ALA A 197 12.34 -26.50 -2.17
CA ALA A 197 12.21 -27.95 -2.38
C ALA A 197 13.56 -28.63 -2.63
N TYR A 198 14.54 -27.97 -3.22
CA TYR A 198 15.90 -28.50 -3.39
C TYR A 198 16.63 -28.69 -2.06
N GLY A 199 16.30 -27.88 -1.06
CA GLY A 199 16.78 -27.97 0.32
C GLY A 199 16.00 -28.96 1.19
N GLN A 200 15.13 -29.79 0.59
CA GLN A 200 14.27 -30.77 1.29
C GLN A 200 13.28 -30.10 2.27
N ARG A 201 12.99 -28.80 2.09
CA ARG A 201 11.96 -28.08 2.85
C ARG A 201 10.67 -28.07 2.07
N ASP A 202 9.55 -28.15 2.78
CA ASP A 202 8.23 -28.02 2.16
C ASP A 202 7.98 -26.54 1.78
N PRO A 203 7.88 -26.21 0.48
CA PRO A 203 7.69 -24.83 0.02
C PRO A 203 6.44 -24.16 0.61
N LEU A 204 5.37 -24.92 0.88
CA LEU A 204 4.15 -24.37 1.45
C LEU A 204 4.34 -23.96 2.91
N VAL A 205 5.06 -24.77 3.68
CA VAL A 205 5.38 -24.47 5.08
C VAL A 205 6.27 -23.24 5.16
N GLU A 206 7.33 -23.20 4.35
CA GLU A 206 8.25 -22.04 4.30
C GLU A 206 7.53 -20.77 3.85
N TYR A 207 6.61 -20.87 2.89
CA TYR A 207 5.78 -19.73 2.46
C TYR A 207 4.90 -19.21 3.61
N LYS A 208 4.24 -20.10 4.34
CA LYS A 208 3.40 -19.71 5.50
C LYS A 208 4.23 -19.03 6.57
N MET A 209 5.39 -19.58 6.92
CA MET A 209 6.27 -19.00 7.94
C MET A 209 6.83 -17.63 7.51
N SER A 210 7.37 -17.54 6.32
CA SER A 210 7.91 -16.29 5.80
C SER A 210 6.84 -15.24 5.62
N GLY A 211 5.68 -15.60 5.09
CA GLY A 211 4.55 -14.70 4.92
C GLY A 211 3.98 -14.19 6.24
N TYR A 212 4.00 -15.00 7.30
CA TYR A 212 3.62 -14.56 8.63
C TYR A 212 4.60 -13.53 9.19
N ASN A 213 5.92 -13.80 9.09
CA ASN A 213 6.95 -12.88 9.55
C ASN A 213 6.90 -11.54 8.79
N MET A 214 6.73 -11.58 7.47
CA MET A 214 6.59 -10.37 6.65
C MET A 214 5.33 -9.56 7.01
N PHE A 215 4.24 -10.23 7.34
CA PHE A 215 3.01 -9.57 7.76
C PHE A 215 3.17 -8.90 9.14
N ASP A 216 3.83 -9.56 10.08
CA ASP A 216 4.13 -9.00 11.40
C ASP A 216 5.05 -7.77 11.28
N GLU A 217 6.10 -7.86 10.47
CA GLU A 217 6.97 -6.73 10.15
C GLU A 217 6.20 -5.57 9.50
N MET A 218 5.33 -5.86 8.54
CA MET A 218 4.48 -4.84 7.92
C MET A 218 3.58 -4.15 8.93
N THR A 219 2.94 -4.90 9.83
CA THR A 219 2.06 -4.32 10.87
C THR A 219 2.84 -3.44 11.83
N GLN A 220 4.05 -3.84 12.20
CA GLN A 220 4.94 -3.02 13.02
C GLN A 220 5.38 -1.74 12.27
N ASN A 221 5.73 -1.85 11.01
CA ASN A 221 6.07 -0.72 10.15
C ASN A 221 4.90 0.27 9.99
N ILE A 222 3.65 -0.22 9.94
CA ILE A 222 2.45 0.65 9.92
C ILE A 222 2.39 1.50 11.19
N LYS A 223 2.59 0.88 12.37
CA LYS A 223 2.56 1.59 13.64
C LYS A 223 3.66 2.66 13.71
N GLU A 224 4.89 2.28 13.42
CA GLU A 224 6.06 3.18 13.48
C GLU A 224 5.92 4.37 12.51
N GLU A 225 5.52 4.11 11.28
CA GLU A 225 5.39 5.18 10.29
C GLU A 225 4.21 6.10 10.60
N THR A 226 3.11 5.57 11.09
CA THR A 226 1.96 6.37 11.53
C THR A 226 2.36 7.31 12.67
N VAL A 227 2.98 6.79 13.70
CA VAL A 227 3.44 7.57 14.86
C VAL A 227 4.48 8.61 14.43
N ARG A 228 5.45 8.21 13.62
CA ARG A 228 6.46 9.13 13.08
C ARG A 228 5.83 10.30 12.33
N LEU A 229 4.89 10.04 11.45
CA LEU A 229 4.22 11.09 10.68
C LEU A 229 3.42 12.03 11.59
N LEU A 230 2.70 11.48 12.58
CA LEU A 230 1.91 12.28 13.52
C LEU A 230 2.77 13.24 14.35
N PHE A 231 3.95 12.82 14.81
CA PHE A 231 4.85 13.68 15.56
C PHE A 231 5.53 14.75 14.70
N HIS A 232 5.85 14.44 13.44
CA HIS A 232 6.63 15.34 12.58
C HIS A 232 5.80 16.29 11.72
N ILE A 233 4.46 16.11 11.69
CA ILE A 233 3.59 17.01 10.94
C ILE A 233 3.57 18.40 11.60
N LYS A 234 3.69 19.44 10.78
CA LYS A 234 3.58 20.83 11.23
C LYS A 234 2.26 21.42 10.76
N VAL A 235 1.55 22.06 11.67
CA VAL A 235 0.35 22.80 11.33
C VAL A 235 0.77 24.13 10.74
N GLU A 236 0.65 24.30 9.42
CA GLU A 236 0.77 25.61 8.80
C GLU A 236 -0.49 26.42 9.13
N GLN A 237 -0.39 27.35 10.05
CA GLN A 237 -1.42 28.38 10.18
C GLN A 237 -1.36 29.24 8.92
N LYS A 238 -2.40 29.18 8.08
CA LYS A 238 -2.58 30.20 7.04
C LYS A 238 -2.66 31.54 7.73
N VAL A 239 -1.55 32.26 7.73
CA VAL A 239 -1.56 33.68 8.08
C VAL A 239 -2.40 34.35 6.98
N GLU A 240 -3.66 34.63 7.24
CA GLU A 240 -4.43 35.54 6.40
C GLU A 240 -3.65 36.83 6.34
N ARG A 241 -3.10 37.15 5.18
CA ARG A 241 -2.48 38.45 4.96
C ARG A 241 -3.57 39.48 5.12
N GLU A 242 -3.62 40.18 6.27
CA GLU A 242 -4.38 41.40 6.38
C GLU A 242 -3.94 42.31 5.25
N GLN A 243 -4.91 42.76 4.48
CA GLN A 243 -4.64 43.77 3.45
C GLN A 243 -4.23 45.09 4.17
N VAL A 244 -2.91 45.23 4.37
CA VAL A 244 -2.30 46.38 5.03
C VAL A 244 -2.48 47.69 4.21
N ALA A 245 -2.88 47.60 2.96
CA ALA A 245 -3.16 48.75 2.10
C ALA A 245 -4.55 48.64 1.47
N LYS A 246 -5.48 49.43 1.95
CA LYS A 246 -6.66 49.79 1.16
C LYS A 246 -6.19 50.67 0.00
N VAL A 247 -6.39 50.19 -1.21
CA VAL A 247 -6.12 50.99 -2.42
C VAL A 247 -7.10 52.18 -2.39
N THR A 248 -6.63 53.31 -1.91
CA THR A 248 -7.42 54.57 -1.77
C THR A 248 -7.40 55.39 -3.05
N GLY A 249 -7.37 54.77 -4.21
CA GLY A 249 -7.51 55.43 -5.50
C GLY A 249 -6.37 55.14 -6.43
N THR A 250 -6.66 54.75 -7.65
CA THR A 250 -5.72 54.81 -8.76
C THR A 250 -5.77 56.22 -9.32
N ASN A 251 -4.61 56.92 -9.47
CA ASN A 251 -4.47 58.17 -10.17
C ASN A 251 -4.78 58.04 -11.68
N LYS A 252 -5.90 57.45 -12.03
CA LYS A 252 -6.42 57.47 -13.39
C LYS A 252 -7.59 58.44 -13.40
N ASP A 253 -7.36 59.60 -13.95
CA ASP A 253 -8.42 60.51 -14.33
C ASP A 253 -9.47 59.76 -15.18
N ASP A 254 -10.69 59.65 -14.63
CA ASP A 254 -11.82 58.99 -15.30
C ASP A 254 -12.37 59.78 -16.50
N SER A 255 -11.71 60.89 -16.89
CA SER A 255 -12.16 61.74 -17.98
C SER A 255 -11.79 61.26 -19.39
N LEU A 256 -11.07 60.12 -19.54
CA LEU A 256 -10.72 59.56 -20.85
C LEU A 256 -11.03 58.06 -20.93
N ALA A 257 -12.28 57.71 -20.69
CA ALA A 257 -12.77 56.37 -21.05
C ALA A 257 -12.84 56.27 -22.60
N LYS A 258 -11.75 55.96 -23.25
CA LYS A 258 -11.77 55.49 -24.66
C LYS A 258 -12.49 54.12 -24.64
N ALA A 259 -13.63 54.07 -25.33
CA ALA A 259 -14.33 52.84 -25.63
C ALA A 259 -13.34 51.80 -26.19
N PRO A 260 -13.44 50.52 -25.80
CA PRO A 260 -12.54 49.48 -26.35
C PRO A 260 -12.69 49.43 -27.87
N ALA A 261 -11.57 49.63 -28.59
CA ALA A 261 -11.54 49.51 -30.02
C ALA A 261 -11.93 48.05 -30.40
N LYS A 262 -13.13 47.88 -30.99
CA LYS A 262 -13.53 46.64 -31.62
C LYS A 262 -12.55 46.35 -32.75
N ARG A 263 -11.73 45.34 -32.64
CA ARG A 263 -10.97 44.78 -33.75
C ARG A 263 -11.96 44.19 -34.74
N SER A 264 -12.21 44.92 -35.83
CA SER A 264 -12.99 44.46 -37.00
C SER A 264 -12.09 43.59 -37.92
N ASN A 265 -11.65 42.46 -37.41
CA ASN A 265 -11.09 41.41 -38.28
C ASN A 265 -11.95 40.16 -38.11
N GLU A 266 -13.09 40.14 -38.79
CA GLU A 266 -13.76 38.87 -39.06
C GLU A 266 -12.80 38.01 -39.90
N LYS A 267 -12.34 36.93 -39.33
CA LYS A 267 -11.56 35.91 -40.06
C LYS A 267 -12.50 35.25 -41.07
N VAL A 268 -12.35 35.61 -42.36
CA VAL A 268 -13.10 34.97 -43.44
C VAL A 268 -12.46 33.60 -43.74
N TYR A 269 -13.25 32.53 -43.55
CA TYR A 269 -12.79 31.18 -43.81
C TYR A 269 -12.87 30.83 -45.31
N PRO A 270 -12.08 29.87 -45.82
CA PRO A 270 -12.00 29.52 -47.23
C PRO A 270 -13.33 29.19 -47.91
N ASN A 271 -14.32 28.73 -47.18
CA ASN A 271 -15.64 28.36 -47.71
C ASN A 271 -16.73 29.43 -47.53
N ASP A 272 -16.42 30.54 -46.85
CA ASP A 272 -17.38 31.63 -46.64
C ASP A 272 -17.63 32.43 -47.95
N PRO A 273 -18.77 33.10 -48.07
CA PRO A 273 -19.04 33.98 -49.20
C PRO A 273 -17.99 35.12 -49.24
N CYS A 274 -17.46 35.40 -50.41
CA CYS A 274 -16.40 36.40 -50.56
C CYS A 274 -16.88 37.83 -50.23
N PRO A 275 -16.20 38.56 -49.35
CA PRO A 275 -16.60 39.92 -48.96
C PRO A 275 -16.59 40.93 -50.09
N CYS A 276 -16.03 40.59 -51.29
CA CYS A 276 -16.08 41.45 -52.48
C CYS A 276 -17.45 41.44 -53.14
N GLY A 277 -18.46 40.73 -52.71
CA GLY A 277 -19.82 40.73 -53.30
C GLY A 277 -19.97 39.85 -54.52
N SER A 278 -18.97 39.06 -54.91
CA SER A 278 -19.00 38.25 -56.16
C SER A 278 -19.89 37.02 -56.14
N GLY A 279 -20.51 36.68 -54.98
CA GLY A 279 -21.31 35.49 -54.79
C GLY A 279 -20.56 34.16 -54.80
N LYS A 280 -19.23 34.18 -54.92
CA LYS A 280 -18.35 33.00 -54.93
C LYS A 280 -17.72 32.79 -53.57
N LYS A 281 -17.33 31.54 -53.26
CA LYS A 281 -16.61 31.21 -52.02
C LYS A 281 -15.24 31.93 -51.97
N TYR A 282 -14.78 32.38 -50.81
CA TYR A 282 -13.54 33.15 -50.63
C TYR A 282 -12.32 32.47 -51.30
N LYS A 283 -12.16 31.16 -51.18
CA LYS A 283 -11.08 30.39 -51.84
C LYS A 283 -11.13 30.39 -53.36
N GLN A 284 -12.28 30.70 -53.96
CA GLN A 284 -12.46 30.72 -55.41
C GLN A 284 -12.48 32.14 -56.00
N CYS A 285 -12.33 33.17 -55.19
CA CYS A 285 -12.32 34.54 -55.50
C CYS A 285 -11.08 35.26 -54.96
N CYS A 286 -11.18 36.11 -54.01
CA CYS A 286 -10.07 36.94 -53.49
C CYS A 286 -9.04 36.08 -52.70
N GLY A 287 -9.41 34.95 -52.15
CA GLY A 287 -8.50 34.02 -51.48
C GLY A 287 -7.68 33.12 -52.42
N ARG A 288 -7.82 33.27 -53.76
CA ARG A 288 -7.04 32.45 -54.69
C ARG A 288 -5.64 33.03 -54.99
N LYS A 289 -5.35 34.24 -54.51
CA LYS A 289 -4.09 34.93 -54.71
C LYS A 289 -3.26 35.11 -53.43
N ALA A 290 -3.62 34.43 -52.34
CA ALA A 290 -2.84 34.41 -51.12
C ALA A 290 -2.08 33.08 -50.97
#